data_2eadee14c1c2c1c413b18dd3260f0202
#
_entry.id   2eadee14c1c2c1c413b18dd3260f0202
#
_cell.length_a   1.000
_cell.length_b   1.000
_cell.length_c   1.000
_cell.angle_alpha   90.00
_cell.angle_beta   90.00
_cell.angle_gamma   90.00
#
_symmetry.space_group_name_H-M   'P 1'
#
loop_
_entity.id
_entity.type
_entity.pdbx_description
1 polymer ?
#
loop_
_entity_poly.entity_id
_entity_poly.type
_entity_poly.pdbx_seq_one_letter_code
_entity_poly.pdbx_strand_id
1 'polypeptide(L)'
;MYSGERFINLDNLLARVRICNYLTVAQIFLQDNFLLESPLKPADIKPRLLGHWGTCPGINLVYAALKAYFGQRDFTFVLGPGHGFPALQANLFYDGELAKVDPTLSRDYAGLKIISKMFSRIGGFPSHASPVTPGVICEGGELGYSLATAYGSVLNRPGHTTVALIGDGEFETATMLGSLNLNRLLLSESNGRVLPILHLNGYKISAPTVASRRSEHELKELIRGFGYTPILVKETLSETYEEFGKKFNTSADFIPELDEKLQKNLLGNLLQALFQAETTENPPFIIFASEKGLTGPRQAEGMKVRDNFKSHQVPLPNAKTDETELKMLEKWLKTYRFNELFDQEEGFLIHEN
;
A
#
# COMPACT_ATOMS: atom_id res chain seq x y z
N MET A 1 -9.33 -26.93 13.43
CA MET A 1 -10.68 -26.47 13.02
C MET A 1 -10.87 -25.04 13.53
N TYR A 2 -10.69 -24.04 12.70
CA TYR A 2 -11.03 -22.65 13.04
C TYR A 2 -12.36 -22.34 12.38
N SER A 3 -13.46 -22.68 13.03
CA SER A 3 -14.82 -22.24 12.71
C SER A 3 -15.19 -21.09 13.66
N GLY A 4 -14.56 -19.96 13.46
CA GLY A 4 -15.03 -18.70 13.99
C GLY A 4 -15.23 -17.81 12.77
N GLU A 5 -16.46 -17.70 12.29
CA GLU A 5 -16.85 -16.71 11.27
C GLU A 5 -16.56 -15.32 11.84
N ARG A 6 -15.35 -14.83 11.63
CA ARG A 6 -15.07 -13.41 11.81
C ARG A 6 -15.82 -12.68 10.70
N PHE A 7 -16.84 -11.96 11.07
CA PHE A 7 -17.50 -11.05 10.15
C PHE A 7 -16.56 -9.86 9.88
N ILE A 8 -15.93 -9.87 8.70
CA ILE A 8 -15.10 -8.75 8.25
C ILE A 8 -15.98 -7.78 7.48
N ASN A 9 -16.15 -6.58 8.01
CA ASN A 9 -16.89 -5.52 7.33
C ASN A 9 -16.02 -4.85 6.27
N LEU A 10 -16.30 -5.15 5.00
CA LEU A 10 -15.55 -4.59 3.87
C LEU A 10 -15.71 -3.06 3.74
N ASP A 11 -16.80 -2.48 4.20
CA ASP A 11 -17.02 -1.02 4.15
C ASP A 11 -16.12 -0.31 5.16
N ASN A 12 -15.94 -0.86 6.36
CA ASN A 12 -14.99 -0.35 7.35
C ASN A 12 -13.57 -0.48 6.83
N LEU A 13 -13.23 -1.60 6.19
CA LEU A 13 -11.92 -1.82 5.60
C LEU A 13 -11.63 -0.83 4.46
N LEU A 14 -12.62 -0.57 3.61
CA LEU A 14 -12.52 0.43 2.55
C LEU A 14 -12.33 1.83 3.13
N ALA A 15 -13.06 2.16 4.20
CA ALA A 15 -12.92 3.44 4.88
C ALA A 15 -11.50 3.61 5.46
N ARG A 16 -10.92 2.56 6.07
CA ARG A 16 -9.51 2.55 6.48
C ARG A 16 -8.56 2.82 5.30
N VAL A 17 -8.77 2.14 4.17
CA VAL A 17 -7.93 2.35 2.96
C VAL A 17 -8.06 3.80 2.46
N ARG A 18 -9.26 4.39 2.47
CA ARG A 18 -9.48 5.81 2.12
C ARG A 18 -8.71 6.74 3.04
N ILE A 19 -8.76 6.49 4.36
CA ILE A 19 -7.97 7.25 5.35
C ILE A 19 -6.49 7.15 5.03
N CYS A 20 -5.95 5.95 4.89
CA CYS A 20 -4.52 5.75 4.65
C CYS A 20 -4.06 6.32 3.29
N ASN A 21 -4.90 6.26 2.25
CA ASN A 21 -4.61 6.90 0.97
C ASN A 21 -4.56 8.43 1.12
N TYR A 22 -5.54 9.05 1.81
CA TYR A 22 -5.52 10.47 2.11
C TYR A 22 -4.26 10.89 2.85
N LEU A 23 -3.96 10.22 3.96
CA LEU A 23 -2.76 10.48 4.77
C LEU A 23 -1.48 10.34 3.96
N THR A 24 -1.43 9.36 3.05
CA THR A 24 -0.29 9.17 2.14
C THR A 24 -0.11 10.37 1.22
N VAL A 25 -1.18 10.85 0.59
CA VAL A 25 -1.13 12.05 -0.28
C VAL A 25 -0.79 13.30 0.53
N ALA A 26 -1.39 13.47 1.72
CA ALA A 26 -1.09 14.58 2.60
C ALA A 26 0.40 14.64 2.99
N GLN A 27 1.00 13.50 3.32
CA GLN A 27 2.43 13.39 3.63
C GLN A 27 3.32 13.81 2.43
N ILE A 28 2.93 13.49 1.20
CA ILE A 28 3.70 13.83 0.00
C ILE A 28 3.59 15.32 -0.31
N PHE A 29 2.39 15.90 -0.22
CA PHE A 29 2.08 17.22 -0.77
C PHE A 29 1.92 18.33 0.26
N LEU A 30 1.23 18.07 1.38
CA LEU A 30 0.72 19.14 2.24
C LEU A 30 1.72 19.56 3.33
N GLN A 31 1.79 20.86 3.54
CA GLN A 31 2.43 21.44 4.74
C GLN A 31 1.45 22.23 5.61
N ASP A 32 0.26 22.50 5.11
CA ASP A 32 -0.85 23.14 5.85
C ASP A 32 -2.20 22.76 5.25
N ASN A 33 -3.32 23.24 5.83
CA ASN A 33 -4.69 22.99 5.37
C ASN A 33 -5.02 21.49 5.23
N PHE A 34 -4.60 20.71 6.21
CA PHE A 34 -4.65 19.22 6.17
C PHE A 34 -6.05 18.63 6.13
N LEU A 35 -7.10 19.39 6.42
CA LEU A 35 -8.51 18.98 6.35
C LEU A 35 -9.26 19.61 5.17
N LEU A 36 -8.58 20.38 4.31
CA LEU A 36 -9.18 21.09 3.19
C LEU A 36 -10.35 22.00 3.60
N GLU A 37 -10.22 22.69 4.74
CA GLU A 37 -11.23 23.64 5.25
C GLU A 37 -11.42 24.86 4.34
N SER A 38 -10.42 25.15 3.53
CA SER A 38 -10.47 26.16 2.46
C SER A 38 -9.86 25.59 1.18
N PRO A 39 -10.11 26.21 0.00
CA PRO A 39 -9.43 25.83 -1.24
C PRO A 39 -7.91 25.85 -1.07
N LEU A 40 -7.21 24.86 -1.66
CA LEU A 40 -5.75 24.78 -1.60
C LEU A 40 -5.09 26.01 -2.23
N LYS A 41 -4.03 26.46 -1.58
CA LYS A 41 -3.17 27.57 -2.04
C LYS A 41 -1.73 27.05 -2.21
N PRO A 42 -0.89 27.69 -3.03
CA PRO A 42 0.53 27.33 -3.14
C PRO A 42 1.27 27.30 -1.82
N ALA A 43 0.83 28.09 -0.82
CA ALA A 43 1.40 28.10 0.53
C ALA A 43 1.12 26.81 1.30
N ASP A 44 0.05 26.09 0.99
CA ASP A 44 -0.31 24.82 1.65
C ASP A 44 0.54 23.64 1.15
N ILE A 45 1.25 23.85 0.03
CA ILE A 45 2.05 22.82 -0.63
C ILE A 45 3.51 22.92 -0.17
N LYS A 46 4.12 21.79 0.14
CA LYS A 46 5.53 21.68 0.52
C LYS A 46 6.46 22.35 -0.52
N PRO A 47 7.54 22.99 -0.09
CA PRO A 47 8.52 23.61 -1.01
C PRO A 47 9.26 22.58 -1.88
N ARG A 48 9.38 21.34 -1.39
CA ARG A 48 9.98 20.20 -2.09
C ARG A 48 9.06 19.00 -1.92
N LEU A 49 8.54 18.50 -3.03
CA LEU A 49 7.71 17.30 -3.06
C LEU A 49 8.60 16.07 -3.15
N LEU A 50 8.43 15.14 -2.21
CA LEU A 50 9.12 13.85 -2.20
C LEU A 50 8.11 12.77 -1.79
N GLY A 51 8.21 11.62 -2.41
CA GLY A 51 7.39 10.47 -2.14
C GLY A 51 7.14 9.65 -3.41
N HIS A 52 6.59 8.48 -3.23
CA HIS A 52 6.38 7.52 -4.32
C HIS A 52 4.95 7.00 -4.23
N TRP A 53 4.02 7.73 -4.85
CA TRP A 53 2.60 7.40 -4.80
C TRP A 53 2.28 6.05 -5.44
N GLY A 54 2.95 5.72 -6.56
CA GLY A 54 2.55 4.64 -7.45
C GLY A 54 2.30 3.27 -6.79
N THR A 55 3.08 2.92 -5.79
CA THR A 55 2.92 1.65 -5.05
C THR A 55 2.06 1.77 -3.79
N CYS A 56 1.85 2.98 -3.28
CA CYS A 56 1.20 3.22 -1.99
C CYS A 56 -0.24 2.68 -1.89
N PRO A 57 -1.12 2.85 -2.90
CA PRO A 57 -2.48 2.32 -2.80
C PRO A 57 -2.54 0.81 -2.64
N GLY A 58 -1.66 0.07 -3.35
CA GLY A 58 -1.57 -1.37 -3.20
C GLY A 58 -1.04 -1.79 -1.82
N ILE A 59 -0.08 -1.04 -1.26
CA ILE A 59 0.41 -1.25 0.12
C ILE A 59 -0.74 -1.05 1.11
N ASN A 60 -1.53 0.00 0.98
CA ASN A 60 -2.67 0.29 1.85
C ASN A 60 -3.73 -0.82 1.79
N LEU A 61 -4.04 -1.35 0.58
CA LEU A 61 -4.95 -2.47 0.41
C LEU A 61 -4.43 -3.75 1.10
N VAL A 62 -3.18 -4.10 0.85
CA VAL A 62 -2.55 -5.29 1.45
C VAL A 62 -2.50 -5.17 2.97
N TYR A 63 -2.03 -4.04 3.49
CA TYR A 63 -1.91 -3.85 4.93
C TYR A 63 -3.28 -3.88 5.64
N ALA A 64 -4.32 -3.25 5.07
CA ALA A 64 -5.68 -3.31 5.59
C ALA A 64 -6.22 -4.75 5.61
N ALA A 65 -6.04 -5.52 4.53
CA ALA A 65 -6.44 -6.92 4.47
C ALA A 65 -5.71 -7.77 5.51
N LEU A 66 -4.39 -7.55 5.70
CA LEU A 66 -3.61 -8.26 6.72
C LEU A 66 -4.09 -7.94 8.13
N LYS A 67 -4.36 -6.69 8.47
CA LYS A 67 -4.88 -6.30 9.79
C LYS A 67 -6.24 -6.97 10.07
N ALA A 68 -7.12 -6.99 9.09
CA ALA A 68 -8.41 -7.68 9.22
C ALA A 68 -8.26 -9.20 9.36
N TYR A 69 -7.35 -9.80 8.58
CA TYR A 69 -7.09 -11.23 8.61
C TYR A 69 -6.42 -11.69 9.92
N PHE A 70 -5.35 -11.01 10.35
CA PHE A 70 -4.65 -11.36 11.58
C PHE A 70 -5.42 -10.95 12.83
N GLY A 71 -6.16 -9.82 12.78
CA GLY A 71 -6.87 -9.25 13.95
C GLY A 71 -5.91 -8.96 15.08
N GLN A 72 -6.06 -9.65 16.22
CA GLN A 72 -5.21 -9.50 17.41
C GLN A 72 -3.93 -10.36 17.35
N ARG A 73 -3.76 -11.20 16.33
CA ARG A 73 -2.55 -12.00 16.17
C ARG A 73 -1.41 -11.13 15.66
N ASP A 74 -0.26 -11.20 16.30
CA ASP A 74 0.93 -10.47 15.87
C ASP A 74 1.48 -11.03 14.56
N PHE A 75 1.94 -10.15 13.71
CA PHE A 75 2.72 -10.47 12.53
C PHE A 75 3.80 -9.40 12.30
N THR A 76 4.90 -9.79 11.68
CA THR A 76 5.89 -8.84 11.19
C THR A 76 5.60 -8.50 9.73
N PHE A 77 5.63 -7.23 9.38
CA PHE A 77 5.44 -6.78 8.01
C PHE A 77 6.76 -6.23 7.44
N VAL A 78 7.27 -6.88 6.40
CA VAL A 78 8.47 -6.45 5.68
C VAL A 78 8.06 -5.77 4.39
N LEU A 79 8.35 -4.47 4.28
CA LEU A 79 8.02 -3.65 3.12
C LEU A 79 9.19 -3.63 2.13
N GLY A 80 9.16 -4.50 1.11
CA GLY A 80 10.16 -4.56 0.05
C GLY A 80 10.20 -3.30 -0.82
N PRO A 81 9.06 -2.81 -1.37
CA PRO A 81 9.04 -1.52 -2.04
C PRO A 81 9.14 -0.36 -1.02
N GLY A 82 10.29 -0.24 -0.36
CA GLY A 82 10.52 0.67 0.77
C GLY A 82 10.28 2.15 0.46
N HIS A 83 10.34 2.53 -0.80
CA HIS A 83 9.92 3.86 -1.26
C HIS A 83 8.41 4.13 -1.07
N GLY A 84 7.58 3.10 -0.88
CA GLY A 84 6.17 3.21 -0.48
C GLY A 84 5.97 3.50 1.01
N PHE A 85 7.00 3.92 1.73
CA PHE A 85 6.98 4.21 3.16
C PHE A 85 5.86 5.15 3.62
N PRO A 86 5.44 6.21 2.87
CA PRO A 86 4.34 7.05 3.33
C PRO A 86 3.02 6.27 3.51
N ALA A 87 2.80 5.18 2.78
CA ALA A 87 1.66 4.31 3.02
C ALA A 87 1.81 3.50 4.31
N LEU A 88 2.99 2.93 4.56
CA LEU A 88 3.26 2.23 5.83
C LEU A 88 3.12 3.19 7.01
N GLN A 89 3.70 4.38 6.94
CA GLN A 89 3.59 5.39 8.00
C GLN A 89 2.14 5.80 8.25
N ALA A 90 1.32 5.96 7.20
CA ALA A 90 -0.11 6.25 7.32
C ALA A 90 -0.85 5.14 8.09
N ASN A 91 -0.56 3.87 7.79
CA ASN A 91 -1.15 2.73 8.48
C ASN A 91 -0.69 2.63 9.94
N LEU A 92 0.60 2.81 10.22
CA LEU A 92 1.13 2.80 11.60
C LEU A 92 0.56 3.96 12.44
N PHE A 93 0.35 5.12 11.83
CA PHE A 93 -0.31 6.24 12.47
C PHE A 93 -1.79 5.91 12.78
N TYR A 94 -2.51 5.40 11.79
CA TYR A 94 -3.93 5.00 11.96
C TYR A 94 -4.09 3.94 13.05
N ASP A 95 -3.18 2.97 13.13
CA ASP A 95 -3.19 1.93 14.17
C ASP A 95 -2.73 2.42 15.55
N GLY A 96 -2.17 3.62 15.65
CA GLY A 96 -1.60 4.17 16.90
C GLY A 96 -0.24 3.56 17.27
N GLU A 97 0.40 2.83 16.35
CA GLU A 97 1.71 2.22 16.61
C GLU A 97 2.81 3.28 16.78
N LEU A 98 2.72 4.40 16.06
CA LEU A 98 3.66 5.50 16.21
C LEU A 98 3.56 6.17 17.58
N ALA A 99 2.35 6.32 18.10
CA ALA A 99 2.11 6.94 19.41
C ALA A 99 2.66 6.11 20.59
N LYS A 100 2.86 4.80 20.42
CA LYS A 100 3.49 3.94 21.45
C LYS A 100 4.96 4.29 21.69
N VAL A 101 5.63 4.85 20.67
CA VAL A 101 7.05 5.21 20.74
C VAL A 101 7.24 6.71 20.94
N ASP A 102 6.42 7.51 20.26
CA ASP A 102 6.40 8.97 20.42
C ASP A 102 4.96 9.46 20.65
N PRO A 103 4.60 9.83 21.90
CA PRO A 103 3.25 10.30 22.22
C PRO A 103 2.78 11.54 21.44
N THR A 104 3.70 12.32 20.85
CA THR A 104 3.34 13.46 19.98
C THR A 104 2.71 13.04 18.67
N LEU A 105 2.82 11.76 18.31
CA LEU A 105 2.23 11.13 17.12
C LEU A 105 0.87 10.49 17.44
N SER A 106 0.12 11.11 18.37
CA SER A 106 -1.23 10.69 18.73
C SER A 106 -2.19 10.69 17.52
N ARG A 107 -3.21 9.83 17.57
CA ARG A 107 -4.20 9.61 16.50
C ARG A 107 -5.22 10.76 16.39
N ASP A 108 -4.75 11.99 16.48
CA ASP A 108 -5.51 13.23 16.45
C ASP A 108 -4.97 14.21 15.41
N TYR A 109 -5.54 15.40 15.36
CA TYR A 109 -5.14 16.43 14.40
C TYR A 109 -3.70 16.92 14.62
N ALA A 110 -3.21 16.91 15.87
CA ALA A 110 -1.82 17.31 16.16
C ALA A 110 -0.83 16.32 15.57
N GLY A 111 -1.04 15.02 15.79
CA GLY A 111 -0.24 13.96 15.19
C GLY A 111 -0.32 13.94 13.66
N LEU A 112 -1.52 14.14 13.08
CA LEU A 112 -1.71 14.24 11.63
C LEU A 112 -0.85 15.35 11.01
N LYS A 113 -0.83 16.53 11.66
CA LYS A 113 0.03 17.64 11.22
C LYS A 113 1.51 17.26 11.25
N ILE A 114 1.95 16.56 12.30
CA ILE A 114 3.35 16.16 12.46
C ILE A 114 3.74 15.18 11.38
N ILE A 115 3.01 14.07 11.19
CA ILE A 115 3.38 13.07 10.16
C ILE A 115 3.38 13.67 8.76
N SER A 116 2.42 14.55 8.45
CA SER A 116 2.34 15.18 7.14
C SER A 116 3.48 16.18 6.93
N LYS A 117 3.72 17.09 7.87
CA LYS A 117 4.78 18.11 7.77
C LYS A 117 6.17 17.51 7.74
N MET A 118 6.42 16.51 8.58
CA MET A 118 7.77 16.01 8.86
C MET A 118 8.17 14.85 7.92
N PHE A 119 7.25 14.31 7.12
CA PHE A 119 7.61 13.29 6.14
C PHE A 119 8.65 13.83 5.16
N SER A 120 9.76 13.09 5.01
CA SER A 120 10.87 13.39 4.11
C SER A 120 11.53 14.76 4.32
N ARG A 121 11.54 15.25 5.56
CA ARG A 121 12.28 16.45 5.99
C ARG A 121 13.49 16.08 6.83
N ILE A 122 14.50 16.95 6.83
CA ILE A 122 15.65 16.85 7.74
C ILE A 122 15.14 16.96 9.17
N GLY A 123 15.54 16.02 10.02
CA GLY A 123 15.07 15.92 11.40
C GLY A 123 13.65 15.36 11.56
N GLY A 124 13.04 14.90 10.47
CA GLY A 124 11.74 14.25 10.46
C GLY A 124 11.83 12.78 10.06
N PHE A 125 10.76 12.29 9.42
CA PHE A 125 10.67 10.90 8.99
C PHE A 125 11.47 10.64 7.71
N PRO A 126 12.02 9.43 7.52
CA PRO A 126 12.69 9.05 6.29
C PRO A 126 11.72 9.02 5.09
N SER A 127 12.25 9.11 3.88
CA SER A 127 11.44 8.95 2.65
C SER A 127 11.20 7.49 2.28
N HIS A 128 11.99 6.57 2.83
CA HIS A 128 11.94 5.12 2.61
C HIS A 128 11.81 4.39 3.94
N ALA A 129 11.33 3.16 3.90
CA ALA A 129 11.27 2.32 5.09
C ALA A 129 12.66 2.17 5.73
N SER A 130 12.74 2.34 7.04
CA SER A 130 13.99 2.25 7.78
C SER A 130 13.73 1.73 9.19
N PRO A 131 14.65 0.96 9.79
CA PRO A 131 14.54 0.42 11.15
C PRO A 131 14.39 1.46 12.26
N VAL A 132 14.56 2.76 11.98
CA VAL A 132 14.21 3.83 12.92
C VAL A 132 12.68 3.95 13.11
N THR A 133 11.90 3.35 12.23
CA THR A 133 10.44 3.31 12.31
C THR A 133 9.99 2.08 13.11
N PRO A 134 9.07 2.22 14.07
CA PRO A 134 8.58 1.09 14.86
C PRO A 134 8.10 -0.08 14.01
N GLY A 135 8.58 -1.29 14.33
CA GLY A 135 8.19 -2.53 13.63
C GLY A 135 8.84 -2.77 12.27
N VAL A 136 9.63 -1.83 11.76
CA VAL A 136 10.39 -1.99 10.51
C VAL A 136 11.72 -2.66 10.79
N ILE A 137 11.98 -3.79 10.15
CA ILE A 137 13.20 -4.60 10.34
C ILE A 137 14.09 -4.66 9.09
N CYS A 138 13.68 -4.02 8.00
CA CYS A 138 14.38 -4.03 6.72
C CYS A 138 14.58 -2.61 6.23
N GLU A 139 15.79 -2.27 5.81
CA GLU A 139 16.09 -1.01 5.14
C GLU A 139 15.50 -1.04 3.71
N GLY A 140 14.66 -0.06 3.39
CA GLY A 140 13.89 -0.03 2.15
C GLY A 140 14.57 0.70 0.98
N GLY A 141 15.80 1.16 1.16
CA GLY A 141 16.56 1.85 0.11
C GLY A 141 17.15 0.90 -0.93
N GLU A 142 17.48 -0.32 -0.54
CA GLU A 142 18.02 -1.36 -1.40
C GLU A 142 16.96 -2.42 -1.72
N LEU A 143 16.89 -2.84 -3.00
CA LEU A 143 15.94 -3.83 -3.46
C LEU A 143 16.50 -5.24 -3.43
N GLY A 144 15.65 -6.23 -3.18
CA GLY A 144 15.97 -7.64 -3.29
C GLY A 144 16.18 -8.37 -1.97
N TYR A 145 16.13 -7.67 -0.85
CA TYR A 145 16.45 -8.25 0.48
C TYR A 145 15.22 -8.55 1.34
N SER A 146 14.05 -8.05 0.99
CA SER A 146 12.84 -8.17 1.82
C SER A 146 12.49 -9.62 2.14
N LEU A 147 12.55 -10.52 1.16
CA LEU A 147 12.22 -11.92 1.36
C LEU A 147 13.26 -12.64 2.21
N ALA A 148 14.57 -12.39 1.99
CA ALA A 148 15.63 -12.95 2.83
C ALA A 148 15.52 -12.48 4.28
N THR A 149 15.24 -11.19 4.49
CA THR A 149 15.00 -10.61 5.81
C THR A 149 13.79 -11.27 6.49
N ALA A 150 12.70 -11.48 5.74
CA ALA A 150 11.52 -12.16 6.26
C ALA A 150 11.84 -13.60 6.71
N TYR A 151 12.60 -14.35 5.91
CA TYR A 151 13.04 -15.69 6.30
C TYR A 151 13.94 -15.68 7.53
N GLY A 152 14.89 -14.75 7.62
CA GLY A 152 15.73 -14.58 8.81
C GLY A 152 14.93 -14.26 10.07
N SER A 153 13.88 -13.45 9.94
CA SER A 153 13.06 -12.99 11.08
C SER A 153 12.20 -14.08 11.74
N VAL A 154 11.98 -15.20 11.07
CA VAL A 154 11.15 -16.31 11.57
C VAL A 154 11.97 -17.48 12.13
N LEU A 155 13.31 -17.44 12.02
CA LEU A 155 14.17 -18.47 12.59
C LEU A 155 14.01 -18.53 14.10
N ASN A 156 13.84 -19.74 14.64
CA ASN A 156 13.62 -20.02 16.07
C ASN A 156 12.41 -19.25 16.68
N ARG A 157 11.39 -18.97 15.87
CA ARG A 157 10.15 -18.29 16.31
C ARG A 157 8.91 -19.08 15.90
N PRO A 158 8.69 -20.29 16.42
CA PRO A 158 7.53 -21.09 16.07
C PRO A 158 6.23 -20.34 16.36
N GLY A 159 5.26 -20.46 15.46
CA GLY A 159 3.96 -19.77 15.55
C GLY A 159 3.95 -18.31 15.09
N HIS A 160 5.11 -17.69 14.86
CA HIS A 160 5.19 -16.33 14.32
C HIS A 160 5.03 -16.32 12.79
N THR A 161 4.36 -15.29 12.27
CA THR A 161 4.25 -15.07 10.82
C THR A 161 4.91 -13.77 10.43
N THR A 162 5.78 -13.82 9.42
CA THR A 162 6.29 -12.63 8.76
C THR A 162 5.73 -12.56 7.34
N VAL A 163 5.13 -11.44 7.00
CA VAL A 163 4.62 -11.15 5.65
C VAL A 163 5.66 -10.30 4.93
N ALA A 164 6.13 -10.78 3.79
CA ALA A 164 7.04 -10.04 2.91
C ALA A 164 6.25 -9.49 1.72
N LEU A 165 6.02 -8.18 1.70
CA LEU A 165 5.49 -7.51 0.52
C LEU A 165 6.65 -7.21 -0.43
N ILE A 166 6.65 -7.84 -1.59
CA ILE A 166 7.70 -7.76 -2.62
C ILE A 166 7.20 -6.87 -3.74
N GLY A 167 7.96 -5.84 -4.11
CA GLY A 167 7.66 -5.05 -5.30
C GLY A 167 8.05 -5.80 -6.58
N ASP A 168 7.31 -5.59 -7.66
CA ASP A 168 7.60 -6.27 -8.94
C ASP A 168 8.92 -5.83 -9.56
N GLY A 169 9.38 -4.59 -9.32
CA GLY A 169 10.74 -4.16 -9.67
C GLY A 169 11.82 -4.80 -8.80
N GLU A 170 11.53 -5.08 -7.52
CA GLU A 170 12.39 -5.83 -6.62
C GLU A 170 12.47 -7.31 -7.03
N PHE A 171 11.36 -7.89 -7.50
CA PHE A 171 11.27 -9.28 -7.91
C PHE A 171 12.24 -9.65 -9.05
N GLU A 172 12.73 -8.68 -9.82
CA GLU A 172 13.71 -8.89 -10.90
C GLU A 172 15.15 -9.03 -10.40
N THR A 173 15.45 -8.72 -9.15
CA THR A 173 16.81 -8.72 -8.63
C THR A 173 17.33 -10.14 -8.39
N ALA A 174 18.63 -10.35 -8.59
CA ALA A 174 19.27 -11.64 -8.36
C ALA A 174 19.13 -12.11 -6.90
N THR A 175 19.24 -11.19 -5.94
CA THR A 175 19.08 -11.46 -4.50
C THR A 175 17.67 -11.93 -4.17
N MET A 176 16.64 -11.32 -4.76
CA MET A 176 15.26 -11.76 -4.56
C MET A 176 15.04 -13.16 -5.14
N LEU A 177 15.46 -13.41 -6.38
CA LEU A 177 15.33 -14.72 -7.01
C LEU A 177 16.09 -15.81 -6.23
N GLY A 178 17.27 -15.49 -5.71
CA GLY A 178 18.01 -16.38 -4.80
C GLY A 178 17.24 -16.68 -3.52
N SER A 179 16.59 -15.67 -2.95
CA SER A 179 15.83 -15.77 -1.70
C SER A 179 14.58 -16.65 -1.81
N LEU A 180 14.04 -16.87 -3.01
CA LEU A 180 12.91 -17.79 -3.22
C LEU A 180 13.23 -19.25 -2.82
N ASN A 181 14.51 -19.64 -2.80
CA ASN A 181 14.93 -20.98 -2.36
C ASN A 181 14.93 -21.13 -0.83
N LEU A 182 14.85 -20.05 -0.06
CA LEU A 182 14.94 -20.10 1.40
C LEU A 182 13.75 -20.81 2.05
N ASN A 183 12.63 -20.97 1.35
CA ASN A 183 11.50 -21.77 1.81
C ASN A 183 11.89 -23.23 2.14
N ARG A 184 12.96 -23.73 1.53
CA ARG A 184 13.47 -25.11 1.76
C ARG A 184 14.31 -25.25 3.03
N LEU A 185 14.69 -24.12 3.66
CA LEU A 185 15.51 -24.10 4.87
C LEU A 185 14.68 -24.07 6.15
N LEU A 186 13.39 -23.72 6.06
CA LEU A 186 12.53 -23.65 7.23
C LEU A 186 12.03 -25.04 7.65
N LEU A 187 12.29 -25.37 8.91
CA LEU A 187 11.69 -26.52 9.58
C LEU A 187 10.46 -26.04 10.35
N SER A 188 9.28 -26.54 10.00
CA SER A 188 8.00 -26.09 10.56
C SER A 188 7.88 -26.21 12.08
N GLU A 189 8.61 -27.15 12.68
CA GLU A 189 8.59 -27.39 14.13
C GLU A 189 9.35 -26.34 14.94
N SER A 190 10.40 -25.76 14.37
CA SER A 190 11.30 -24.85 15.08
C SER A 190 11.23 -23.40 14.60
N ASN A 191 10.64 -23.14 13.45
CA ASN A 191 10.61 -21.83 12.83
C ASN A 191 9.17 -21.31 12.66
N GLY A 192 9.05 -20.00 12.48
CA GLY A 192 7.80 -19.39 12.08
C GLY A 192 7.54 -19.53 10.56
N ARG A 193 6.53 -18.85 10.08
CA ARG A 193 6.06 -18.88 8.69
C ARG A 193 6.36 -17.58 7.96
N VAL A 194 6.77 -17.68 6.71
CA VAL A 194 6.85 -16.51 5.81
C VAL A 194 5.70 -16.58 4.80
N LEU A 195 5.00 -15.46 4.62
CA LEU A 195 3.98 -15.28 3.60
C LEU A 195 4.48 -14.21 2.60
N PRO A 196 5.02 -14.62 1.44
CA PRO A 196 5.37 -13.70 0.37
C PRO A 196 4.13 -13.19 -0.36
N ILE A 197 4.08 -11.88 -0.61
CA ILE A 197 3.06 -11.21 -1.45
C ILE A 197 3.79 -10.39 -2.49
N LEU A 198 3.73 -10.78 -3.76
CA LEU A 198 4.23 -9.98 -4.88
C LEU A 198 3.18 -8.93 -5.24
N HIS A 199 3.51 -7.65 -5.04
CA HIS A 199 2.70 -6.54 -5.54
C HIS A 199 3.07 -6.27 -6.99
N LEU A 200 2.28 -6.82 -7.90
CA LEU A 200 2.45 -6.69 -9.35
C LEU A 200 1.65 -5.48 -9.84
N ASN A 201 2.28 -4.32 -9.87
CA ASN A 201 1.67 -3.08 -10.39
C ASN A 201 2.11 -2.74 -11.81
N GLY A 202 3.00 -3.52 -12.40
CA GLY A 202 3.36 -3.49 -13.80
C GLY A 202 4.57 -2.62 -14.16
N TYR A 203 4.97 -1.66 -13.32
CA TYR A 203 5.95 -0.65 -13.72
C TYR A 203 7.02 -0.37 -12.67
N LYS A 204 8.25 -0.14 -13.14
CA LYS A 204 9.37 0.48 -12.40
C LYS A 204 9.33 2.01 -12.51
N ILE A 205 10.48 2.65 -12.30
CA ILE A 205 10.65 4.11 -12.37
C ILE A 205 10.34 4.65 -13.77
N SER A 206 10.76 3.96 -14.84
CA SER A 206 10.69 4.45 -16.21
C SER A 206 10.28 3.40 -17.25
N ALA A 207 9.95 2.18 -16.81
CA ALA A 207 9.66 1.07 -17.73
C ALA A 207 8.72 0.05 -17.08
N PRO A 208 8.04 -0.80 -17.89
CA PRO A 208 7.38 -2.00 -17.40
C PRO A 208 8.37 -2.96 -16.73
N THR A 209 7.91 -3.71 -15.74
CA THR A 209 8.72 -4.74 -15.06
C THR A 209 8.84 -6.01 -15.91
N VAL A 210 9.84 -6.85 -15.62
CA VAL A 210 9.96 -8.17 -16.28
C VAL A 210 8.79 -9.06 -15.88
N ALA A 211 8.37 -9.01 -14.62
CA ALA A 211 7.24 -9.78 -14.13
C ALA A 211 5.94 -9.44 -14.89
N SER A 212 5.67 -8.17 -15.18
CA SER A 212 4.48 -7.74 -15.91
C SER A 212 4.47 -8.10 -17.41
N ARG A 213 5.64 -8.48 -17.96
CA ARG A 213 5.76 -8.96 -19.35
C ARG A 213 5.50 -10.46 -19.49
N ARG A 214 5.36 -11.17 -18.37
CA ARG A 214 5.00 -12.58 -18.36
C ARG A 214 3.49 -12.74 -18.36
N SER A 215 3.00 -13.80 -18.99
CA SER A 215 1.62 -14.22 -18.80
C SER A 215 1.40 -14.70 -17.35
N GLU A 216 0.16 -14.69 -16.91
CA GLU A 216 -0.21 -15.23 -15.58
C GLU A 216 0.25 -16.69 -15.43
N HIS A 217 0.16 -17.47 -16.49
CA HIS A 217 0.60 -18.86 -16.51
C HIS A 217 2.11 -18.97 -16.26
N GLU A 218 2.92 -18.24 -17.04
CA GLU A 218 4.40 -18.26 -16.90
C GLU A 218 4.84 -17.80 -15.49
N LEU A 219 4.19 -16.77 -14.93
CA LEU A 219 4.51 -16.30 -13.60
C LEU A 219 4.17 -17.34 -12.53
N LYS A 220 3.02 -17.99 -12.64
CA LYS A 220 2.62 -19.08 -11.75
C LYS A 220 3.57 -20.27 -11.83
N GLU A 221 3.98 -20.67 -13.03
CA GLU A 221 4.93 -21.78 -13.22
C GLU A 221 6.32 -21.45 -12.64
N LEU A 222 6.77 -20.21 -12.81
CA LEU A 222 8.02 -19.74 -12.18
C LEU A 222 7.96 -19.91 -10.65
N ILE A 223 6.89 -19.46 -10.02
CA ILE A 223 6.68 -19.56 -8.57
C ILE A 223 6.56 -21.03 -8.13
N ARG A 224 5.86 -21.87 -8.89
CA ARG A 224 5.80 -23.34 -8.64
C ARG A 224 7.17 -23.99 -8.72
N GLY A 225 8.00 -23.56 -9.67
CA GLY A 225 9.36 -24.08 -9.83
C GLY A 225 10.25 -23.87 -8.60
N PHE A 226 9.98 -22.81 -7.82
CA PHE A 226 10.61 -22.58 -6.53
C PHE A 226 9.94 -23.33 -5.35
N GLY A 227 8.88 -24.10 -5.60
CA GLY A 227 8.21 -24.94 -4.60
C GLY A 227 7.14 -24.22 -3.79
N TYR A 228 6.57 -23.13 -4.31
CA TYR A 228 5.43 -22.46 -3.70
C TYR A 228 4.11 -22.84 -4.39
N THR A 229 2.99 -22.62 -3.69
CA THR A 229 1.65 -22.59 -4.27
C THR A 229 1.27 -21.15 -4.63
N PRO A 230 1.23 -20.76 -5.93
CA PRO A 230 0.86 -19.40 -6.31
C PRO A 230 -0.65 -19.18 -6.19
N ILE A 231 -1.05 -18.10 -5.56
CA ILE A 231 -2.44 -17.62 -5.43
C ILE A 231 -2.52 -16.25 -6.10
N LEU A 232 -3.27 -16.16 -7.20
CA LEU A 232 -3.42 -14.92 -7.95
C LEU A 232 -4.61 -14.12 -7.42
N VAL A 233 -4.36 -12.87 -7.09
CA VAL A 233 -5.35 -11.88 -6.71
C VAL A 233 -5.31 -10.74 -7.72
N LYS A 234 -6.42 -10.50 -8.38
CA LYS A 234 -6.63 -9.38 -9.29
C LYS A 234 -8.09 -8.93 -9.22
N GLU A 235 -8.39 -7.81 -9.85
CA GLU A 235 -9.77 -7.40 -10.02
C GLU A 235 -10.56 -8.42 -10.84
N THR A 236 -11.82 -8.56 -10.52
CA THR A 236 -12.78 -9.45 -11.22
C THR A 236 -14.02 -8.69 -11.68
N LEU A 237 -13.96 -7.35 -11.71
CA LEU A 237 -15.05 -6.53 -12.20
C LEU A 237 -15.20 -6.68 -13.71
N SER A 238 -16.43 -6.80 -14.18
CA SER A 238 -16.76 -6.88 -15.60
C SER A 238 -16.82 -5.52 -16.30
N GLU A 239 -16.88 -4.45 -15.53
CA GLU A 239 -17.05 -3.08 -16.01
C GLU A 239 -15.70 -2.33 -16.00
N THR A 240 -15.25 -1.93 -17.17
CA THR A 240 -14.01 -1.13 -17.31
C THR A 240 -14.26 0.35 -17.02
N TYR A 241 -13.17 1.10 -16.75
CA TYR A 241 -13.25 2.57 -16.65
C TYR A 241 -13.85 3.24 -17.88
N GLU A 242 -13.57 2.69 -19.05
CA GLU A 242 -14.07 3.25 -20.32
C GLU A 242 -15.58 3.05 -20.46
N GLU A 243 -16.08 1.87 -20.10
CA GLU A 243 -17.52 1.57 -20.09
C GLU A 243 -18.25 2.38 -19.03
N PHE A 244 -17.68 2.51 -17.83
CA PHE A 244 -18.23 3.33 -16.78
C PHE A 244 -18.25 4.80 -17.18
N GLY A 245 -17.18 5.32 -17.75
CA GLY A 245 -17.10 6.69 -18.26
C GLY A 245 -18.17 7.00 -19.32
N LYS A 246 -18.41 6.07 -20.25
CA LYS A 246 -19.48 6.17 -21.27
C LYS A 246 -20.87 6.17 -20.62
N LYS A 247 -21.11 5.27 -19.67
CA LYS A 247 -22.38 5.11 -18.96
C LYS A 247 -22.80 6.37 -18.19
N PHE A 248 -21.84 7.02 -17.55
CA PHE A 248 -22.07 8.22 -16.74
C PHE A 248 -21.71 9.51 -17.48
N ASN A 249 -21.39 9.44 -18.77
CA ASN A 249 -20.99 10.56 -19.62
C ASN A 249 -19.92 11.45 -18.97
N THR A 250 -18.91 10.81 -18.36
CA THR A 250 -17.84 11.47 -17.65
C THR A 250 -16.48 11.15 -18.27
N SER A 251 -15.74 12.19 -18.61
CA SER A 251 -14.29 12.13 -18.93
C SER A 251 -13.45 12.51 -17.72
N ALA A 252 -14.01 12.43 -16.52
CA ALA A 252 -13.39 12.90 -15.29
C ALA A 252 -12.08 12.17 -15.00
N ASP A 253 -11.11 12.93 -14.50
CA ASP A 253 -9.83 12.39 -14.03
C ASP A 253 -9.99 11.43 -12.84
N PHE A 254 -11.09 11.57 -12.11
CA PHE A 254 -11.43 10.78 -10.92
C PHE A 254 -12.87 10.28 -11.03
N ILE A 255 -13.07 8.99 -10.73
CA ILE A 255 -14.38 8.36 -10.65
C ILE A 255 -14.43 7.61 -9.29
N PRO A 256 -14.74 8.33 -8.18
CA PRO A 256 -14.64 7.78 -6.83
C PRO A 256 -15.47 6.51 -6.63
N GLU A 257 -16.66 6.44 -7.21
CA GLU A 257 -17.56 5.29 -7.08
C GLU A 257 -16.98 4.02 -7.72
N LEU A 258 -16.29 4.16 -8.85
CA LEU A 258 -15.62 3.04 -9.51
C LEU A 258 -14.35 2.65 -8.74
N ASP A 259 -13.58 3.63 -8.26
CA ASP A 259 -12.40 3.40 -7.43
C ASP A 259 -12.76 2.68 -6.13
N GLU A 260 -13.86 3.05 -5.47
CA GLU A 260 -14.36 2.36 -4.28
C GLU A 260 -14.78 0.92 -4.58
N LYS A 261 -15.54 0.71 -5.67
CA LYS A 261 -15.95 -0.62 -6.12
C LYS A 261 -14.77 -1.53 -6.41
N LEU A 262 -13.75 -0.98 -7.09
CA LEU A 262 -12.52 -1.69 -7.43
C LEU A 262 -11.71 -2.05 -6.18
N GLN A 263 -11.49 -1.11 -5.27
CA GLN A 263 -10.79 -1.36 -4.02
C GLN A 263 -11.51 -2.38 -3.15
N LYS A 264 -12.84 -2.30 -3.06
CA LYS A 264 -13.66 -3.26 -2.30
C LYS A 264 -13.57 -4.67 -2.89
N ASN A 265 -13.55 -4.80 -4.23
CA ASN A 265 -13.35 -6.07 -4.91
C ASN A 265 -11.95 -6.64 -4.63
N LEU A 266 -10.90 -5.83 -4.76
CA LEU A 266 -9.52 -6.24 -4.46
C LEU A 266 -9.35 -6.64 -2.99
N LEU A 267 -9.96 -5.92 -2.03
CA LEU A 267 -9.94 -6.28 -0.61
C LEU A 267 -10.60 -7.64 -0.35
N GLY A 268 -11.76 -7.90 -0.95
CA GLY A 268 -12.44 -9.19 -0.82
C GLY A 268 -11.59 -10.34 -1.37
N ASN A 269 -10.99 -10.14 -2.55
CA ASN A 269 -10.13 -11.15 -3.18
C ASN A 269 -8.82 -11.36 -2.40
N LEU A 270 -8.23 -10.31 -1.80
CA LEU A 270 -7.07 -10.43 -0.90
C LEU A 270 -7.41 -11.23 0.34
N LEU A 271 -8.53 -10.95 1.00
CA LEU A 271 -8.97 -11.71 2.16
C LEU A 271 -9.19 -13.18 1.82
N GLN A 272 -9.85 -13.47 0.70
CA GLN A 272 -10.04 -14.85 0.24
C GLN A 272 -8.69 -15.55 0.02
N ALA A 273 -7.73 -14.89 -0.60
CA ALA A 273 -6.39 -15.42 -0.83
C ALA A 273 -5.63 -15.67 0.48
N LEU A 274 -5.77 -14.81 1.48
CA LEU A 274 -5.17 -14.99 2.80
C LEU A 274 -5.74 -16.23 3.52
N PHE A 275 -7.06 -16.44 3.46
CA PHE A 275 -7.68 -17.66 4.00
C PHE A 275 -7.26 -18.90 3.20
N GLN A 276 -7.21 -18.83 1.87
CA GLN A 276 -6.74 -19.93 1.03
C GLN A 276 -5.29 -20.31 1.34
N ALA A 277 -4.44 -19.32 1.67
CA ALA A 277 -3.04 -19.54 2.00
C ALA A 277 -2.80 -20.41 3.26
N GLU A 278 -3.83 -20.58 4.12
CA GLU A 278 -3.73 -21.47 5.29
C GLU A 278 -3.88 -22.95 4.93
N THR A 279 -4.49 -23.24 3.80
CA THR A 279 -4.86 -24.62 3.41
C THR A 279 -3.99 -25.19 2.29
N THR A 280 -2.95 -24.46 1.86
CA THR A 280 -2.05 -24.92 0.81
C THR A 280 -1.08 -25.98 1.32
N GLU A 281 -0.84 -27.01 0.54
CA GLU A 281 0.10 -28.08 0.85
C GLU A 281 1.56 -27.57 0.87
N ASN A 282 1.93 -26.81 -0.16
CA ASN A 282 3.23 -26.13 -0.22
C ASN A 282 3.13 -24.71 0.32
N PRO A 283 4.24 -24.06 0.70
CA PRO A 283 4.24 -22.67 1.12
C PRO A 283 3.47 -21.76 0.13
N PRO A 284 2.53 -20.95 0.58
CA PRO A 284 1.77 -20.07 -0.30
C PRO A 284 2.64 -18.91 -0.80
N PHE A 285 2.32 -18.42 -1.99
CA PHE A 285 2.86 -17.21 -2.57
C PHE A 285 1.73 -16.43 -3.24
N ILE A 286 1.36 -15.28 -2.67
CA ILE A 286 0.27 -14.46 -3.23
C ILE A 286 0.86 -13.54 -4.31
N ILE A 287 0.23 -13.52 -5.48
CA ILE A 287 0.50 -12.58 -6.57
C ILE A 287 -0.66 -11.58 -6.58
N PHE A 288 -0.43 -10.38 -6.05
CA PHE A 288 -1.42 -9.32 -5.98
C PHE A 288 -1.23 -8.33 -7.12
N ALA A 289 -2.09 -8.38 -8.12
CA ALA A 289 -2.08 -7.48 -9.26
C ALA A 289 -3.03 -6.30 -9.04
N SER A 290 -2.52 -5.07 -9.18
CA SER A 290 -3.31 -3.84 -9.12
C SER A 290 -2.71 -2.77 -10.01
N GLU A 291 -3.50 -1.79 -10.43
CA GLU A 291 -2.99 -0.65 -11.18
C GLU A 291 -1.99 0.17 -10.37
N LYS A 292 -0.86 0.54 -10.99
CA LYS A 292 0.08 1.49 -10.40
C LYS A 292 -0.56 2.86 -10.23
N GLY A 293 -0.51 3.40 -8.99
CA GLY A 293 -1.10 4.69 -8.69
C GLY A 293 -2.64 4.69 -8.63
N LEU A 294 -3.25 3.54 -8.33
CA LEU A 294 -4.70 3.39 -8.12
C LEU A 294 -5.25 4.53 -7.27
N THR A 295 -6.45 5.05 -7.60
CA THR A 295 -7.11 6.23 -7.00
C THR A 295 -6.43 7.58 -7.21
N GLY A 296 -5.23 7.62 -7.79
CA GLY A 296 -4.56 8.85 -8.18
C GLY A 296 -5.08 9.41 -9.52
N PRO A 297 -4.55 10.55 -9.97
CA PRO A 297 -4.92 11.14 -11.24
C PRO A 297 -4.63 10.19 -12.40
N ARG A 298 -5.60 10.03 -13.30
CA ARG A 298 -5.47 9.18 -14.48
C ARG A 298 -4.54 9.82 -15.53
N GLN A 299 -4.60 11.13 -15.63
CA GLN A 299 -3.80 11.92 -16.56
C GLN A 299 -3.33 13.20 -15.87
N ALA A 300 -2.18 13.72 -16.28
CA ALA A 300 -1.68 15.03 -15.95
C ALA A 300 -0.94 15.57 -17.18
N GLU A 301 -1.12 16.86 -17.51
CA GLU A 301 -0.50 17.48 -18.68
C GLU A 301 -0.74 16.72 -20.00
N GLY A 302 -1.91 16.12 -20.17
CA GLY A 302 -2.26 15.30 -21.36
C GLY A 302 -1.57 13.92 -21.43
N MET A 303 -0.83 13.51 -20.40
CA MET A 303 -0.14 12.22 -20.36
C MET A 303 -0.80 11.25 -19.35
N LYS A 304 -0.84 9.97 -19.69
CA LYS A 304 -1.27 8.92 -18.77
C LYS A 304 -0.34 8.87 -17.55
N VAL A 305 -0.91 8.95 -16.35
CA VAL A 305 -0.20 8.87 -15.06
C VAL A 305 -0.54 7.57 -14.35
N ARG A 306 -1.83 7.33 -14.04
CA ARG A 306 -2.29 6.09 -13.43
C ARG A 306 -2.08 4.90 -14.38
N ASP A 307 -1.74 3.74 -13.81
CA ASP A 307 -1.35 2.53 -14.58
C ASP A 307 -0.25 2.86 -15.61
N ASN A 308 0.76 3.57 -15.13
CA ASN A 308 1.93 3.97 -15.90
C ASN A 308 3.11 4.27 -14.96
N PHE A 309 4.35 4.22 -15.48
CA PHE A 309 5.54 4.58 -14.72
C PHE A 309 5.53 6.04 -14.22
N LYS A 310 4.78 6.93 -14.87
CA LYS A 310 4.63 8.33 -14.47
C LYS A 310 4.05 8.52 -13.05
N SER A 311 3.28 7.55 -12.55
CA SER A 311 2.80 7.57 -11.17
C SER A 311 3.84 7.12 -10.15
N HIS A 312 5.05 6.70 -10.58
CA HIS A 312 6.04 6.11 -9.67
C HIS A 312 6.42 7.02 -8.51
N GLN A 313 6.66 8.29 -8.78
CA GLN A 313 7.02 9.30 -7.78
C GLN A 313 5.80 10.17 -7.43
N VAL A 314 5.95 11.48 -7.61
CA VAL A 314 4.92 12.48 -7.35
C VAL A 314 4.09 12.70 -8.62
N PRO A 315 2.81 12.36 -8.64
CA PRO A 315 1.99 12.44 -9.86
C PRO A 315 1.76 13.87 -10.39
N LEU A 316 1.78 14.86 -9.48
CA LEU A 316 1.55 16.27 -9.74
C LEU A 316 2.75 17.08 -9.22
N PRO A 317 3.91 17.04 -9.92
CA PRO A 317 5.14 17.61 -9.39
C PRO A 317 5.14 19.14 -9.32
N ASN A 318 4.29 19.80 -10.10
CA ASN A 318 4.19 21.24 -10.17
C ASN A 318 3.02 21.83 -9.36
N ALA A 319 2.36 21.03 -8.50
CA ALA A 319 1.17 21.46 -7.74
C ALA A 319 1.38 22.72 -6.91
N LYS A 320 2.62 23.11 -6.57
CA LYS A 320 2.93 24.37 -5.89
C LYS A 320 2.96 25.58 -6.81
N THR A 321 3.28 25.40 -8.09
CA THR A 321 3.57 26.48 -9.04
C THR A 321 2.62 26.52 -10.23
N ASP A 322 1.88 25.46 -10.46
CA ASP A 322 0.88 25.33 -11.51
C ASP A 322 -0.54 25.25 -10.91
N GLU A 323 -1.39 26.17 -11.30
CA GLU A 323 -2.76 26.26 -10.76
C GLU A 323 -3.63 25.07 -11.19
N THR A 324 -3.37 24.48 -12.36
CA THR A 324 -4.12 23.33 -12.88
C THR A 324 -3.80 22.10 -12.06
N GLU A 325 -2.52 21.82 -11.79
CA GLU A 325 -2.11 20.72 -10.92
C GLU A 325 -2.57 20.93 -9.47
N LEU A 326 -2.55 22.16 -8.96
CA LEU A 326 -3.05 22.48 -7.63
C LEU A 326 -4.55 22.17 -7.49
N LYS A 327 -5.36 22.58 -8.46
CA LYS A 327 -6.79 22.26 -8.50
C LYS A 327 -7.04 20.76 -8.68
N MET A 328 -6.20 20.08 -9.44
CA MET A 328 -6.27 18.63 -9.61
C MET A 328 -5.93 17.90 -8.30
N LEU A 329 -4.91 18.36 -7.58
CA LEU A 329 -4.56 17.83 -6.24
C LEU A 329 -5.72 18.02 -5.24
N GLU A 330 -6.34 19.19 -5.22
CA GLU A 330 -7.50 19.44 -4.36
C GLU A 330 -8.67 18.51 -4.68
N LYS A 331 -8.99 18.35 -5.98
CA LYS A 331 -10.02 17.39 -6.42
C LYS A 331 -9.66 15.97 -5.99
N TRP A 332 -8.41 15.55 -6.19
CA TRP A 332 -7.95 14.23 -5.81
C TRP A 332 -8.12 13.97 -4.31
N LEU A 333 -7.63 14.87 -3.46
CA LEU A 333 -7.78 14.76 -2.01
C LEU A 333 -9.26 14.69 -1.59
N LYS A 334 -10.14 15.47 -2.23
CA LYS A 334 -11.58 15.47 -1.97
C LYS A 334 -12.27 14.15 -2.33
N THR A 335 -11.71 13.34 -3.27
CA THR A 335 -12.28 12.02 -3.60
C THR A 335 -12.30 11.07 -2.42
N TYR A 336 -11.38 11.24 -1.48
CA TYR A 336 -11.31 10.39 -0.30
C TYR A 336 -12.37 10.73 0.76
N ARG A 337 -13.05 11.87 0.65
CA ARG A 337 -14.08 12.32 1.62
C ARG A 337 -13.58 12.17 3.06
N PHE A 338 -12.37 12.68 3.32
CA PHE A 338 -11.67 12.48 4.59
C PHE A 338 -12.41 13.11 5.77
N ASN A 339 -13.15 14.21 5.54
CA ASN A 339 -14.02 14.87 6.52
C ASN A 339 -15.18 13.99 7.01
N GLU A 340 -15.54 12.90 6.33
CA GLU A 340 -16.50 11.90 6.82
C GLU A 340 -15.86 10.88 7.75
N LEU A 341 -14.54 10.83 7.80
CA LEU A 341 -13.75 9.77 8.42
C LEU A 341 -12.85 10.28 9.57
N PHE A 342 -12.67 11.59 9.63
CA PHE A 342 -11.81 12.25 10.60
C PHE A 342 -12.36 13.61 10.98
N ASP A 343 -12.38 13.85 12.28
CA ASP A 343 -12.77 15.15 12.90
C ASP A 343 -11.57 15.75 13.62
N GLN A 344 -11.53 17.10 13.69
CA GLN A 344 -10.42 17.81 14.30
C GLN A 344 -10.32 17.61 15.81
N GLU A 345 -11.47 17.46 16.50
CA GLU A 345 -11.56 17.30 17.96
C GLU A 345 -11.57 15.83 18.37
N GLU A 346 -12.31 14.99 17.60
CA GLU A 346 -12.53 13.58 17.94
C GLU A 346 -11.47 12.63 17.34
N GLY A 347 -10.75 13.06 16.30
CA GLY A 347 -9.81 12.23 15.54
C GLY A 347 -10.53 11.31 14.54
N PHE A 348 -10.13 10.04 14.45
CA PHE A 348 -10.74 9.08 13.52
C PHE A 348 -12.14 8.65 13.99
N LEU A 349 -13.15 8.85 13.12
CA LEU A 349 -14.56 8.54 13.40
C LEU A 349 -14.92 7.06 13.21
N ILE A 350 -14.01 6.27 12.65
CA ILE A 350 -14.21 4.83 12.44
C ILE A 350 -13.49 4.07 13.54
N HIS A 351 -14.24 3.29 14.28
CA HIS A 351 -13.72 2.34 15.25
C HIS A 351 -13.75 0.93 14.64
N GLU A 352 -12.58 0.36 14.42
CA GLU A 352 -12.46 -1.08 14.10
C GLU A 352 -12.76 -1.87 15.39
N ASN A 353 -13.90 -2.56 15.41
CA ASN A 353 -14.26 -3.52 16.46
C ASN A 353 -13.49 -4.83 16.29
#